data_d400e3ecf1e9ae46bd26d940c6762c65
#
_entry.id   d400e3ecf1e9ae46bd26d940c6762c65
#
_cell.length_a   1.000
_cell.length_b   1.000
_cell.length_c   1.000
_cell.angle_alpha   90.00
_cell.angle_beta   90.00
_cell.angle_gamma   90.00
#
_symmetry.space_group_name_H-M   'P 1'
#
loop_
_entity.id
_entity.type
_entity.pdbx_description
1 polymer ?
#
loop_
_entity_poly.entity_id
_entity_poly.type
_entity_poly.pdbx_seq_one_letter_code
_entity_poly.pdbx_strand_id
1 'polypeptide(L)'
;METETNELIQELADWIVTCAVEGTKNGSWTIYADDIVEEFTSITEEWLEENQEEICNRIDDNDASLGETIYNPDDESFSMDLAFDYCENYDGSPNWGCE
;
A
#
# COMPACT_ATOMS: atom_id res chain seq x y z
N MET A 1 -20.87 4.62 10.84
CA MET A 1 -20.13 3.37 10.98
C MET A 1 -19.48 2.99 9.68
N GLU A 2 -20.27 2.57 8.69
CA GLU A 2 -19.69 2.20 7.42
C GLU A 2 -19.01 3.38 6.74
N THR A 3 -19.58 4.57 6.87
CA THR A 3 -18.99 5.76 6.28
C THR A 3 -17.62 6.05 6.88
N GLU A 4 -17.51 5.93 8.19
CA GLU A 4 -16.22 6.17 8.86
C GLU A 4 -15.19 5.14 8.43
N THR A 5 -15.61 3.88 8.30
CA THR A 5 -14.72 2.83 7.87
C THR A 5 -14.25 3.07 6.44
N ASN A 6 -15.17 3.47 5.56
CA ASN A 6 -14.80 3.76 4.18
C ASN A 6 -13.84 4.92 4.08
N GLU A 7 -14.06 5.97 4.86
CA GLU A 7 -13.17 7.12 4.87
C GLU A 7 -11.78 6.74 5.37
N LEU A 8 -11.75 5.92 6.42
CA LEU A 8 -10.48 5.48 6.98
C LEU A 8 -9.71 4.60 5.99
N ILE A 9 -10.42 3.69 5.33
CA ILE A 9 -9.80 2.83 4.32
C ILE A 9 -9.23 3.69 3.19
N GLN A 10 -9.99 4.68 2.72
CA GLN A 10 -9.52 5.55 1.66
C GLN A 10 -8.30 6.35 2.09
N GLU A 11 -8.35 6.91 3.27
CA GLU A 11 -7.23 7.67 3.80
C GLU A 11 -5.99 6.80 3.92
N LEU A 12 -6.17 5.58 4.42
CA LEU A 12 -5.06 4.65 4.57
C LEU A 12 -4.47 4.29 3.20
N ALA A 13 -5.34 3.96 2.25
CA ALA A 13 -4.87 3.59 0.91
C ALA A 13 -4.09 4.74 0.27
N ASP A 14 -4.61 5.96 0.38
CA ASP A 14 -3.91 7.13 -0.16
C ASP A 14 -2.55 7.32 0.50
N TRP A 15 -2.50 7.14 1.82
CA TRP A 15 -1.25 7.27 2.55
C TRP A 15 -0.24 6.22 2.12
N ILE A 16 -0.69 4.97 1.96
CA ILE A 16 0.20 3.89 1.54
C ILE A 16 0.77 4.18 0.16
N VAL A 17 -0.08 4.59 -0.78
CA VAL A 17 0.39 4.90 -2.14
C VAL A 17 1.37 6.06 -2.11
N THR A 18 1.09 7.10 -1.34
CA THR A 18 1.98 8.24 -1.23
C THR A 18 3.35 7.81 -0.70
N CYS A 19 3.37 7.01 0.35
CA CYS A 19 4.63 6.51 0.88
C CYS A 19 5.38 5.68 -0.16
N ALA A 20 4.64 4.89 -0.92
CA ALA A 20 5.25 4.02 -1.90
C ALA A 20 5.87 4.81 -3.04
N VAL A 21 5.15 5.78 -3.60
CA VAL A 21 5.70 6.54 -4.74
C VAL A 21 6.87 7.41 -4.31
N GLU A 22 6.87 7.85 -3.06
CA GLU A 22 7.97 8.67 -2.57
C GLU A 22 9.17 7.85 -2.12
N GLY A 23 8.94 6.60 -1.75
CA GLY A 23 9.99 5.78 -1.16
C GLY A 23 10.61 4.75 -2.08
N THR A 24 9.85 4.26 -3.06
CA THR A 24 10.37 3.19 -3.91
C THR A 24 11.37 3.70 -4.92
N LYS A 25 12.37 2.86 -5.21
CA LYS A 25 13.37 3.16 -6.23
C LYS A 25 13.21 2.32 -7.47
N ASN A 26 12.39 1.28 -7.41
CA ASN A 26 12.25 0.36 -8.54
C ASN A 26 10.79 0.04 -8.85
N GLY A 27 9.85 0.77 -8.26
CA GLY A 27 8.43 0.55 -8.53
C GLY A 27 7.77 -0.51 -7.69
N SER A 28 8.51 -1.18 -6.81
CA SER A 28 7.96 -2.16 -5.88
C SER A 28 7.97 -1.62 -4.47
N TRP A 29 6.92 -1.92 -3.72
CA TRP A 29 6.81 -1.44 -2.35
C TRP A 29 6.13 -2.48 -1.48
N THR A 30 6.62 -2.63 -0.27
CA THR A 30 5.99 -3.47 0.75
C THR A 30 5.91 -2.67 2.04
N ILE A 31 4.73 -2.64 2.64
CA ILE A 31 4.56 -1.95 3.92
C ILE A 31 3.95 -2.92 4.91
N TYR A 32 4.45 -2.88 6.14
CA TYR A 32 4.04 -3.82 7.17
C TYR A 32 2.99 -3.23 8.07
N ALA A 33 2.15 -4.11 8.64
CA ALA A 33 1.09 -3.68 9.53
C ALA A 33 1.64 -2.87 10.71
N ASP A 34 2.81 -3.26 11.21
CA ASP A 34 3.44 -2.54 12.31
C ASP A 34 3.64 -1.07 11.97
N ASP A 35 4.06 -0.78 10.75
CA ASP A 35 4.28 0.60 10.33
C ASP A 35 2.97 1.35 10.23
N ILE A 36 1.93 0.66 9.78
CA ILE A 36 0.62 1.27 9.60
C ILE A 36 0.00 1.63 10.95
N VAL A 37 0.04 0.69 11.90
CA VAL A 37 -0.60 0.94 13.20
C VAL A 37 0.19 1.99 13.99
N GLU A 38 1.46 2.14 13.70
CA GLU A 38 2.26 3.18 14.34
C GLU A 38 1.83 4.57 13.86
N GLU A 39 1.53 4.68 12.59
CA GLU A 39 1.10 5.95 12.02
C GLU A 39 -0.37 6.24 12.30
N PHE A 40 -1.21 5.21 12.22
CA PHE A 40 -2.66 5.34 12.42
C PHE A 40 -3.03 4.66 13.74
N THR A 41 -2.99 5.41 14.82
CA THR A 41 -3.19 4.83 16.15
C THR A 41 -4.59 4.27 16.36
N SER A 42 -5.56 4.66 15.53
CA SER A 42 -6.91 4.14 15.61
C SER A 42 -7.09 2.82 14.87
N ILE A 43 -6.04 2.36 14.18
CA ILE A 43 -6.10 1.13 13.40
C ILE A 43 -5.32 0.05 14.16
N THR A 44 -5.87 -1.18 14.15
CA THR A 44 -5.19 -2.34 14.73
C THR A 44 -4.82 -3.32 13.62
N GLU A 45 -3.92 -4.23 13.94
CA GLU A 45 -3.55 -5.28 12.98
C GLU A 45 -4.76 -6.14 12.62
N GLU A 46 -5.62 -6.40 13.60
CA GLU A 46 -6.83 -7.17 13.36
C GLU A 46 -7.75 -6.45 12.38
N TRP A 47 -7.89 -5.14 12.54
CA TRP A 47 -8.71 -4.33 11.64
C TRP A 47 -8.16 -4.38 10.22
N LEU A 48 -6.84 -4.34 10.09
CA LEU A 48 -6.20 -4.41 8.77
C LEU A 48 -6.49 -5.73 8.10
N GLU A 49 -6.39 -6.82 8.84
CA GLU A 49 -6.67 -8.14 8.28
C GLU A 49 -8.12 -8.27 7.85
N GLU A 50 -9.03 -7.74 8.66
CA GLU A 50 -10.46 -7.81 8.33
C GLU A 50 -10.83 -7.00 7.11
N ASN A 51 -10.12 -5.91 6.87
CA ASN A 51 -10.43 -5.01 5.78
C ASN A 51 -9.39 -5.05 4.66
N GLN A 52 -8.53 -6.05 4.66
CA GLN A 52 -7.41 -6.11 3.73
C GLN A 52 -7.86 -6.11 2.26
N GLU A 53 -8.95 -6.80 1.98
CA GLU A 53 -9.42 -6.88 0.61
C GLU A 53 -9.83 -5.51 0.08
N GLU A 54 -10.58 -4.77 0.88
CA GLU A 54 -11.03 -3.44 0.48
C GLU A 54 -9.85 -2.48 0.39
N ILE A 55 -8.91 -2.58 1.31
CA ILE A 55 -7.71 -1.73 1.27
C ILE A 55 -6.95 -1.99 -0.02
N CYS A 56 -6.74 -3.24 -0.38
CA CYS A 56 -6.04 -3.59 -1.61
C CYS A 56 -6.78 -3.04 -2.83
N ASN A 57 -8.11 -3.16 -2.85
CA ASN A 57 -8.89 -2.65 -3.97
C ASN A 57 -8.75 -1.15 -4.12
N ARG A 58 -8.73 -0.42 -3.00
CA ARG A 58 -8.57 1.03 -3.05
C ARG A 58 -7.20 1.43 -3.53
N ILE A 59 -6.17 0.68 -3.14
CA ILE A 59 -4.83 0.94 -3.65
C ILE A 59 -4.79 0.70 -5.15
N ASP A 60 -5.40 -0.39 -5.61
CA ASP A 60 -5.38 -0.74 -7.03
C ASP A 60 -6.16 0.25 -7.88
N ASP A 61 -7.14 0.94 -7.30
CA ASP A 61 -7.88 1.97 -8.02
C ASP A 61 -7.06 3.24 -8.22
N ASN A 62 -5.94 3.38 -7.53
CA ASN A 62 -5.09 4.55 -7.67
C ASN A 62 -4.36 4.50 -9.01
N ASP A 63 -4.25 5.67 -9.66
CA ASP A 63 -3.62 5.74 -10.97
C ASP A 63 -2.17 5.29 -10.93
N ALA A 64 -1.51 5.42 -9.79
CA ALA A 64 -0.11 5.03 -9.66
C ALA A 64 0.07 3.53 -9.55
N SER A 65 -0.99 2.78 -9.28
CA SER A 65 -0.87 1.33 -9.12
C SER A 65 -0.82 0.64 -10.47
N LEU A 66 0.12 -0.30 -10.62
CA LEU A 66 0.25 -1.05 -11.86
C LEU A 66 -0.48 -2.36 -11.85
N GLY A 67 -0.74 -2.92 -10.70
CA GLY A 67 -1.27 -4.24 -10.69
C GLY A 67 -2.06 -4.53 -9.44
N GLU A 68 -2.00 -5.76 -9.05
CA GLU A 68 -2.80 -6.26 -7.95
C GLU A 68 -2.02 -6.15 -6.65
N THR A 69 -2.55 -5.36 -5.73
CA THR A 69 -1.98 -5.27 -4.40
C THR A 69 -2.32 -6.52 -3.61
N ILE A 70 -1.35 -7.09 -2.93
CA ILE A 70 -1.49 -8.35 -2.23
C ILE A 70 -1.22 -8.15 -0.74
N TYR A 71 -2.08 -8.72 0.08
CA TYR A 71 -1.85 -8.77 1.52
C TYR A 71 -1.28 -10.14 1.87
N ASN A 72 -0.15 -10.13 2.57
CA ASN A 72 0.53 -11.36 2.99
C ASN A 72 0.27 -11.60 4.47
N PRO A 73 -0.60 -12.57 4.82
CA PRO A 73 -0.93 -12.79 6.23
C PRO A 73 0.25 -13.28 7.06
N ASP A 74 1.20 -13.97 6.43
CA ASP A 74 2.35 -14.47 7.17
C ASP A 74 3.22 -13.33 7.71
N ASP A 75 3.38 -12.28 6.91
CA ASP A 75 4.19 -11.13 7.28
C ASP A 75 3.33 -9.96 7.77
N GLU A 76 2.03 -10.04 7.61
CA GLU A 76 1.11 -8.95 7.89
C GLU A 76 1.56 -7.71 7.13
N SER A 77 1.68 -7.84 5.81
CA SER A 77 2.19 -6.77 4.98
C SER A 77 1.37 -6.63 3.69
N PHE A 78 1.43 -5.44 3.11
CA PHE A 78 0.83 -5.15 1.80
C PHE A 78 1.96 -4.95 0.80
N SER A 79 1.89 -5.66 -0.32
CA SER A 79 2.89 -5.55 -1.39
C SER A 79 2.21 -5.05 -2.65
N MET A 80 2.87 -4.14 -3.37
CA MET A 80 2.28 -3.53 -4.54
C MET A 80 3.34 -3.12 -5.54
N ASP A 81 2.93 -2.98 -6.80
CA ASP A 81 3.77 -2.46 -7.88
C ASP A 81 3.21 -1.12 -8.35
N LEU A 82 4.08 -0.19 -8.64
CA LEU A 82 3.70 1.17 -8.98
C LEU A 82 4.27 1.57 -10.33
N ALA A 83 3.52 2.41 -11.03
CA ALA A 83 3.96 2.95 -12.32
C ALA A 83 5.15 3.87 -12.11
N PHE A 84 6.18 3.66 -12.94
CA PHE A 84 7.42 4.42 -12.80
C PHE A 84 7.20 5.92 -12.93
N ASP A 85 6.25 6.31 -13.78
CA ASP A 85 5.97 7.72 -14.00
C ASP A 85 5.54 8.45 -12.73
N TYR A 86 5.01 7.72 -11.78
CA TYR A 86 4.55 8.31 -10.53
C TYR A 86 5.56 8.19 -9.39
N CYS A 87 6.65 7.45 -9.61
CA CYS A 87 7.61 7.20 -8.55
C CYS A 87 8.66 8.29 -8.53
N GLU A 88 8.72 9.04 -7.45
CA GLU A 88 9.60 10.21 -7.36
C GLU A 88 11.05 9.82 -7.21
N ASN A 89 11.32 8.68 -6.59
CA ASN A 89 12.69 8.24 -6.33
C ASN A 89 13.11 7.09 -7.23
N TYR A 90 12.40 6.87 -8.33
CA TYR A 90 12.73 5.79 -9.23
C TYR A 90 14.12 6.02 -9.82
N ASP A 91 14.98 5.00 -9.72
CA ASP A 91 16.39 5.11 -10.13
C ASP A 91 16.67 4.36 -11.44
N GLY A 92 15.64 3.88 -12.11
CA GLY A 92 15.80 3.18 -13.39
C GLY A 92 15.90 1.68 -13.26
N SER A 93 15.86 1.15 -12.05
CA SER A 93 15.95 -0.29 -11.84
C SER A 93 14.62 -0.95 -12.19
N PRO A 94 14.65 -2.18 -12.74
CA PRO A 94 13.41 -2.89 -12.99
C PRO A 94 12.75 -3.35 -11.70
N ASN A 95 11.41 -3.30 -11.67
CA ASN A 95 10.70 -3.67 -10.45
C ASN A 95 10.57 -5.18 -10.27
N TRP A 96 10.95 -5.97 -11.23
CA TRP A 96 10.94 -7.42 -11.05
C TRP A 96 12.25 -7.92 -10.44
N GLY A 97 13.22 -7.06 -10.26
CA GLY A 97 14.38 -7.36 -9.44
C GLY A 97 15.33 -8.40 -9.96
N CYS A 98 15.41 -8.59 -11.24
CA CYS A 98 16.29 -9.61 -11.77
C CYS A 98 17.59 -9.03 -12.32
N GLU A 99 18.07 -8.04 -11.69
CA GLU A 99 19.36 -7.46 -12.07
C GLU A 99 20.52 -8.12 -11.35
#